data_9cafb82bf2b1f43e383aa5faef9c2ef5
#
_entry.id   9cafb82bf2b1f43e383aa5faef9c2ef5
#
_cell.length_a   1.000
_cell.length_b   1.000
_cell.length_c   1.000
_cell.angle_alpha   90.00
_cell.angle_beta   90.00
_cell.angle_gamma   90.00
#
_symmetry.space_group_name_H-M   'P 1'
#
loop_
_entity.id
_entity.type
_entity.pdbx_description
1 polymer ?
#
loop_
_entity_poly.entity_id
_entity_poly.type
_entity_poly.pdbx_seq_one_letter_code
_entity_poly.pdbx_strand_id
1 'polypeptide(L)'
;MAAPTPTDETRPTARAAAWSLALCAVTCVIASGFGLRFYGDTGFLFRELSDPEFPPAGLATALSGALLLWAGWSWLALGRAASQRSALGLGACLLWFGFDEVLELHERATRAMVGAGLPRPFGIEQDVYLFALYTAVALPCLLLSLPRVRADRTALRLVALALVLAATSQAADLLPWDRLSRTERQWVGPLEEGTKTLSVLALALASARLRNSR
;
A
#
# COMPACT_ATOMS: atom_id res chain seq x y z
N MET A 1 -9.60 -36.69 -20.21
CA MET A 1 -8.43 -35.84 -20.50
C MET A 1 -8.12 -35.05 -19.27
N ALA A 2 -6.99 -35.30 -18.61
CA ALA A 2 -6.55 -34.47 -17.47
C ALA A 2 -6.05 -33.13 -18.01
N ALA A 3 -6.49 -32.01 -17.42
CA ALA A 3 -5.99 -30.70 -17.74
C ALA A 3 -4.46 -30.65 -17.46
N PRO A 4 -3.65 -30.02 -18.33
CA PRO A 4 -2.22 -29.91 -18.09
C PRO A 4 -2.01 -29.20 -16.74
N THR A 5 -1.20 -29.79 -15.87
CA THR A 5 -0.74 -29.18 -14.64
C THR A 5 -0.02 -27.86 -15.00
N PRO A 6 -0.36 -26.73 -14.34
CA PRO A 6 0.36 -25.48 -14.58
C PRO A 6 1.85 -25.71 -14.35
N THR A 7 2.64 -25.49 -15.38
CA THR A 7 4.10 -25.60 -15.27
C THR A 7 4.60 -24.61 -14.22
N ASP A 8 5.62 -24.99 -13.48
CA ASP A 8 6.25 -24.19 -12.39
C ASP A 8 6.79 -22.82 -12.87
N GLU A 9 6.85 -22.65 -14.19
CA GLU A 9 7.32 -21.44 -14.89
C GLU A 9 6.48 -20.17 -14.66
N THR A 10 5.19 -20.31 -14.26
CA THR A 10 4.31 -19.15 -14.05
C THR A 10 4.37 -18.58 -12.62
N ARG A 11 5.12 -19.20 -11.71
CA ARG A 11 5.23 -18.72 -10.33
C ARG A 11 6.27 -17.62 -10.21
N PRO A 12 5.91 -16.43 -9.70
CA PRO A 12 6.94 -15.46 -9.36
C PRO A 12 7.89 -16.08 -8.34
N THR A 13 9.12 -16.30 -8.75
CA THR A 13 10.17 -16.81 -7.88
C THR A 13 10.47 -15.77 -6.79
N ALA A 14 11.05 -16.21 -5.66
CA ALA A 14 11.51 -15.28 -4.64
C ALA A 14 12.49 -14.24 -5.22
N ARG A 15 13.28 -14.65 -6.22
CA ARG A 15 14.20 -13.77 -6.95
C ARG A 15 13.45 -12.72 -7.78
N ALA A 16 12.42 -13.11 -8.53
CA ALA A 16 11.61 -12.18 -9.30
C ALA A 16 10.90 -11.16 -8.40
N ALA A 17 10.34 -11.61 -7.27
CA ALA A 17 9.74 -10.73 -6.28
C ALA A 17 10.75 -9.74 -5.70
N ALA A 18 11.95 -10.20 -5.35
CA ALA A 18 13.02 -9.34 -4.85
C ALA A 18 13.45 -8.28 -5.88
N TRP A 19 13.58 -8.67 -7.15
CA TRP A 19 13.87 -7.72 -8.23
C TRP A 19 12.77 -6.70 -8.44
N SER A 20 11.50 -7.09 -8.39
CA SER A 20 10.37 -6.16 -8.51
C SER A 20 10.36 -5.13 -7.38
N LEU A 21 10.59 -5.57 -6.14
CA LEU A 21 10.68 -4.69 -4.99
C LEU A 21 11.90 -3.75 -5.07
N ALA A 22 13.06 -4.28 -5.45
CA ALA A 22 14.27 -3.48 -5.62
C ALA A 22 14.10 -2.44 -6.73
N LEU A 23 13.50 -2.81 -7.87
CA LEU A 23 13.22 -1.88 -8.97
C LEU A 23 12.27 -0.76 -8.51
N CYS A 24 11.21 -1.11 -7.80
CA CYS A 24 10.27 -0.12 -7.25
C CYS A 24 10.98 0.83 -6.27
N ALA A 25 11.79 0.30 -5.34
CA ALA A 25 12.55 1.12 -4.39
C ALA A 25 13.54 2.07 -5.11
N VAL A 26 14.28 1.57 -6.12
CA VAL A 26 15.19 2.38 -6.94
C VAL A 26 14.41 3.46 -7.69
N THR A 27 13.23 3.15 -8.23
CA THR A 27 12.38 4.13 -8.90
C THR A 27 11.95 5.23 -7.94
N CYS A 28 11.55 4.90 -6.71
CA CYS A 28 11.23 5.90 -5.69
C CYS A 28 12.41 6.82 -5.37
N VAL A 29 13.62 6.26 -5.22
CA VAL A 29 14.84 7.05 -4.97
C VAL A 29 15.16 7.99 -6.14
N ILE A 30 15.06 7.47 -7.39
CA ILE A 30 15.28 8.28 -8.60
C ILE A 30 14.23 9.40 -8.69
N ALA A 31 12.96 9.09 -8.41
CA ALA A 31 11.87 10.07 -8.41
C ALA A 31 12.11 11.20 -7.39
N SER A 32 12.55 10.84 -6.17
CA SER A 32 12.94 11.82 -5.14
C SER A 32 14.12 12.70 -5.59
N GLY A 33 15.15 12.08 -6.17
CA GLY A 33 16.31 12.82 -6.70
C GLY A 33 15.96 13.74 -7.85
N PHE A 34 15.06 13.33 -8.74
CA PHE A 34 14.53 14.14 -9.83
C PHE A 34 13.74 15.33 -9.28
N GLY A 35 12.83 15.10 -8.32
CA GLY A 35 12.08 16.15 -7.64
C GLY A 35 13.01 17.19 -7.01
N LEU A 36 14.01 16.74 -6.25
CA LEU A 36 14.99 17.61 -5.62
C LEU A 36 15.78 18.43 -6.66
N ARG A 37 16.22 17.81 -7.75
CA ARG A 37 17.06 18.47 -8.78
C ARG A 37 16.33 19.52 -9.58
N PHE A 38 15.07 19.27 -9.95
CA PHE A 38 14.33 20.13 -10.88
C PHE A 38 13.31 21.03 -10.20
N TYR A 39 12.78 20.64 -9.05
CA TYR A 39 11.72 21.35 -8.35
C TYR A 39 12.13 21.78 -6.94
N GLY A 40 13.33 21.42 -6.48
CA GLY A 40 13.81 21.74 -5.13
C GLY A 40 13.07 20.99 -4.01
N ASP A 41 12.33 19.96 -4.37
CA ASP A 41 11.49 19.18 -3.45
C ASP A 41 11.58 17.68 -3.76
N THR A 42 12.01 16.89 -2.79
CA THR A 42 12.11 15.42 -2.92
C THR A 42 10.73 14.77 -2.99
N GLY A 43 9.72 15.39 -2.38
CA GLY A 43 8.34 14.93 -2.33
C GLY A 43 7.50 15.26 -3.55
N PHE A 44 8.03 15.97 -4.54
CA PHE A 44 7.25 16.48 -5.68
C PHE A 44 6.39 15.38 -6.38
N LEU A 45 6.95 14.22 -6.65
CA LEU A 45 6.22 13.12 -7.29
C LEU A 45 5.41 12.25 -6.31
N PHE A 46 5.55 12.52 -5.01
CA PHE A 46 4.88 11.80 -3.94
C PHE A 46 3.73 12.60 -3.30
N ARG A 47 3.42 13.79 -3.84
CA ARG A 47 2.28 14.58 -3.38
C ARG A 47 0.97 13.94 -3.82
N GLU A 48 -0.08 14.32 -3.14
CA GLU A 48 -1.44 13.88 -3.43
C GLU A 48 -1.93 14.37 -4.80
N LEU A 49 -2.86 13.63 -5.41
CA LEU A 49 -3.46 13.99 -6.71
C LEU A 49 -4.21 15.32 -6.65
N SER A 50 -4.73 15.68 -5.47
CA SER A 50 -5.52 16.89 -5.27
C SER A 50 -4.70 18.14 -4.96
N ASP A 51 -3.37 18.06 -4.90
CA ASP A 51 -2.53 19.24 -4.65
C ASP A 51 -2.67 20.23 -5.82
N PRO A 52 -3.36 21.39 -5.63
CA PRO A 52 -3.63 22.32 -6.72
C PRO A 52 -2.39 23.06 -7.22
N GLU A 53 -1.31 23.08 -6.44
CA GLU A 53 -0.09 23.82 -6.78
C GLU A 53 0.76 23.08 -7.83
N PHE A 54 0.62 21.75 -7.92
CA PHE A 54 1.46 20.94 -8.80
C PHE A 54 0.68 19.81 -9.47
N PRO A 55 0.02 20.07 -10.61
CA PRO A 55 -0.84 19.09 -11.32
C PRO A 55 -0.21 17.73 -11.65
N PRO A 56 1.11 17.57 -11.88
CA PRO A 56 1.70 16.24 -12.03
C PRO A 56 2.00 15.54 -10.70
N ALA A 57 1.75 16.16 -9.56
CA ALA A 57 1.83 15.54 -8.25
C ALA A 57 0.83 14.38 -8.16
N GLY A 58 1.15 13.35 -7.41
CA GLY A 58 0.27 12.20 -7.24
C GLY A 58 0.62 10.98 -8.08
N LEU A 59 1.77 10.96 -8.76
CA LEU A 59 2.21 9.77 -9.47
C LEU A 59 2.37 8.56 -8.52
N ALA A 60 2.90 8.79 -7.33
CA ALA A 60 3.05 7.76 -6.31
C ALA A 60 1.70 7.29 -5.79
N THR A 61 0.78 8.21 -5.50
CA THR A 61 -0.61 7.91 -5.10
C THR A 61 -1.36 7.13 -6.17
N ALA A 62 -1.24 7.53 -7.45
CA ALA A 62 -1.83 6.79 -8.55
C ALA A 62 -1.24 5.38 -8.68
N LEU A 63 0.08 5.21 -8.49
CA LEU A 63 0.75 3.92 -8.53
C LEU A 63 0.34 3.05 -7.34
N SER A 64 0.31 3.58 -6.12
CA SER A 64 -0.12 2.84 -4.92
C SER A 64 -1.57 2.41 -5.05
N GLY A 65 -2.46 3.28 -5.52
CA GLY A 65 -3.86 2.95 -5.79
C GLY A 65 -4.00 1.83 -6.84
N ALA A 66 -3.29 1.92 -7.97
CA ALA A 66 -3.30 0.87 -8.98
C ALA A 66 -2.78 -0.48 -8.44
N LEU A 67 -1.73 -0.46 -7.63
CA LEU A 67 -1.19 -1.65 -6.98
C LEU A 67 -2.17 -2.24 -5.95
N LEU A 68 -2.87 -1.40 -5.18
CA LEU A 68 -3.94 -1.81 -4.26
C LEU A 68 -5.08 -2.51 -5.01
N LEU A 69 -5.54 -1.93 -6.11
CA LEU A 69 -6.58 -2.54 -6.95
C LEU A 69 -6.11 -3.89 -7.52
N TRP A 70 -4.88 -3.98 -7.99
CA TRP A 70 -4.30 -5.24 -8.46
C TRP A 70 -4.15 -6.27 -7.34
N ALA A 71 -3.64 -5.87 -6.17
CA ALA A 71 -3.54 -6.74 -5.00
C ALA A 71 -4.93 -7.23 -4.58
N GLY A 72 -5.90 -6.33 -4.47
CA GLY A 72 -7.27 -6.65 -4.09
C GLY A 72 -7.91 -7.65 -5.05
N TRP A 73 -7.80 -7.42 -6.36
CA TRP A 73 -8.26 -8.36 -7.37
C TRP A 73 -7.58 -9.74 -7.25
N SER A 74 -6.27 -9.75 -7.02
CA SER A 74 -5.50 -10.99 -6.87
C SER A 74 -5.93 -11.79 -5.64
N TRP A 75 -6.18 -11.13 -4.50
CA TRP A 75 -6.71 -11.77 -3.29
C TRP A 75 -8.15 -12.25 -3.46
N LEU A 76 -9.02 -11.50 -4.19
CA LEU A 76 -10.36 -11.99 -4.54
C LEU A 76 -10.30 -13.24 -5.41
N ALA A 77 -9.45 -13.25 -6.43
CA ALA A 77 -9.26 -14.42 -7.29
C ALA A 77 -8.77 -15.64 -6.49
N LEU A 78 -7.80 -15.42 -5.58
CA LEU A 78 -7.32 -16.44 -4.66
C LEU A 78 -8.45 -16.96 -3.75
N GLY A 79 -9.24 -16.08 -3.16
CA GLY A 79 -10.35 -16.41 -2.27
C GLY A 79 -11.44 -17.21 -2.98
N ARG A 80 -11.82 -16.81 -4.20
CA ARG A 80 -12.77 -17.56 -5.04
C ARG A 80 -12.26 -18.96 -5.37
N ALA A 81 -11.04 -19.04 -5.89
CA ALA A 81 -10.44 -20.31 -6.28
C ALA A 81 -10.22 -21.25 -5.08
N ALA A 82 -10.06 -20.73 -3.85
CA ALA A 82 -9.85 -21.47 -2.61
C ALA A 82 -11.13 -21.67 -1.78
N SER A 83 -12.25 -21.07 -2.18
CA SER A 83 -13.46 -20.97 -1.34
C SER A 83 -13.15 -20.39 0.05
N GLN A 84 -12.18 -19.48 0.12
CA GLN A 84 -11.66 -18.90 1.37
C GLN A 84 -12.23 -17.50 1.62
N ARG A 85 -13.22 -17.39 2.52
CA ARG A 85 -13.92 -16.13 2.82
C ARG A 85 -13.00 -15.03 3.31
N SER A 86 -11.98 -15.35 4.11
CA SER A 86 -11.02 -14.37 4.61
C SER A 86 -10.18 -13.73 3.49
N ALA A 87 -9.77 -14.52 2.51
CA ALA A 87 -9.07 -13.99 1.33
C ALA A 87 -10.00 -13.12 0.46
N LEU A 88 -11.30 -13.46 0.36
CA LEU A 88 -12.29 -12.61 -0.29
C LEU A 88 -12.45 -11.28 0.47
N GLY A 89 -12.57 -11.34 1.81
CA GLY A 89 -12.66 -10.14 2.65
C GLY A 89 -11.44 -9.24 2.50
N LEU A 90 -10.23 -9.81 2.58
CA LEU A 90 -8.99 -9.06 2.38
C LEU A 90 -8.93 -8.42 0.98
N GLY A 91 -9.31 -9.16 -0.06
CA GLY A 91 -9.37 -8.64 -1.42
C GLY A 91 -10.35 -7.48 -1.57
N ALA A 92 -11.53 -7.56 -0.95
CA ALA A 92 -12.50 -6.48 -0.94
C ALA A 92 -11.98 -5.23 -0.20
N CYS A 93 -11.33 -5.41 0.96
CA CYS A 93 -10.68 -4.31 1.68
C CYS A 93 -9.62 -3.62 0.83
N LEU A 94 -8.72 -4.37 0.19
CA LEU A 94 -7.67 -3.80 -0.66
C LEU A 94 -8.22 -3.08 -1.89
N LEU A 95 -9.32 -3.58 -2.49
CA LEU A 95 -10.01 -2.84 -3.55
C LEU A 95 -10.58 -1.52 -3.04
N TRP A 96 -11.23 -1.55 -1.87
CA TRP A 96 -11.75 -0.33 -1.24
C TRP A 96 -10.63 0.67 -0.98
N PHE A 97 -9.50 0.23 -0.41
CA PHE A 97 -8.35 1.10 -0.18
C PHE A 97 -7.78 1.67 -1.48
N GLY A 98 -7.75 0.87 -2.57
CA GLY A 98 -7.33 1.36 -3.88
C GLY A 98 -8.25 2.43 -4.45
N PHE A 99 -9.56 2.29 -4.29
CA PHE A 99 -10.52 3.34 -4.65
C PHE A 99 -10.39 4.57 -3.76
N ASP A 100 -10.25 4.37 -2.45
CA ASP A 100 -10.05 5.44 -1.49
C ASP A 100 -8.79 6.25 -1.81
N GLU A 101 -7.69 5.58 -2.09
CA GLU A 101 -6.42 6.19 -2.48
C GLU A 101 -6.54 7.04 -3.75
N VAL A 102 -7.17 6.49 -4.81
CA VAL A 102 -7.33 7.21 -6.09
C VAL A 102 -8.33 8.35 -5.99
N LEU A 103 -9.38 8.20 -5.19
CA LEU A 103 -10.44 9.18 -5.04
C LEU A 103 -10.23 10.12 -3.84
N GLU A 104 -9.20 9.86 -3.03
CA GLU A 104 -8.86 10.63 -1.81
C GLU A 104 -10.06 10.76 -0.86
N LEU A 105 -10.81 9.67 -0.68
CA LEU A 105 -12.05 9.70 0.10
C LEU A 105 -11.78 10.00 1.57
N HIS A 106 -10.74 9.40 2.15
CA HIS A 106 -10.34 9.63 3.54
C HIS A 106 -9.94 11.08 3.78
N GLU A 107 -9.22 11.71 2.85
CA GLU A 107 -8.82 13.11 2.98
C GLU A 107 -10.00 14.05 2.81
N ARG A 108 -10.89 13.78 1.84
CA ARG A 108 -12.13 14.54 1.68
C ARG A 108 -13.01 14.43 2.92
N ALA A 109 -13.10 13.23 3.52
CA ALA A 109 -13.81 13.00 4.78
C ALA A 109 -13.15 13.78 5.93
N THR A 110 -11.82 13.74 6.05
CA THR A 110 -11.05 14.49 7.05
C THR A 110 -11.27 15.99 6.89
N ARG A 111 -11.14 16.52 5.67
CA ARG A 111 -11.41 17.95 5.39
C ARG A 111 -12.85 18.34 5.75
N ALA A 112 -13.82 17.49 5.45
CA ALA A 112 -15.21 17.73 5.83
C ALA A 112 -15.43 17.72 7.35
N MET A 113 -14.78 16.79 8.07
CA MET A 113 -14.83 16.72 9.53
C MET A 113 -14.20 17.95 10.19
N VAL A 114 -13.04 18.41 9.69
CA VAL A 114 -12.38 19.65 10.15
C VAL A 114 -13.27 20.85 9.86
N GLY A 115 -13.84 20.95 8.66
CA GLY A 115 -14.74 22.06 8.27
C GLY A 115 -16.03 22.10 9.09
N ALA A 116 -16.51 20.94 9.57
CA ALA A 116 -17.64 20.83 10.48
C ALA A 116 -17.29 21.12 11.95
N GLY A 117 -16.03 21.44 12.25
CA GLY A 117 -15.57 21.72 13.63
C GLY A 117 -15.57 20.50 14.54
N LEU A 118 -15.50 19.28 13.95
CA LEU A 118 -15.44 18.08 14.76
C LEU A 118 -14.15 18.04 15.59
N PRO A 119 -14.21 17.67 16.87
CA PRO A 119 -13.04 17.64 17.73
C PRO A 119 -12.01 16.63 17.22
N ARG A 120 -10.74 16.91 17.52
CA ARG A 120 -9.63 15.95 17.35
C ARG A 120 -9.47 15.16 18.65
N PRO A 121 -10.08 13.98 18.79
CA PRO A 121 -9.95 13.22 20.01
C PRO A 121 -8.47 12.94 20.29
N PHE A 122 -8.03 13.15 21.54
CA PHE A 122 -6.63 12.97 21.95
C PHE A 122 -5.60 13.80 21.17
N GLY A 123 -6.01 14.85 20.42
CA GLY A 123 -5.12 15.65 19.58
C GLY A 123 -4.63 14.93 18.32
N ILE A 124 -5.21 13.76 18.01
CA ILE A 124 -4.86 12.95 16.84
C ILE A 124 -5.68 13.41 15.63
N GLU A 125 -5.10 13.44 14.44
CA GLU A 125 -5.79 13.84 13.22
C GLU A 125 -6.89 12.84 12.84
N GLN A 126 -7.95 13.30 12.17
CA GLN A 126 -9.14 12.50 11.93
C GLN A 126 -8.91 11.34 10.95
N ASP A 127 -7.96 11.46 10.02
CA ASP A 127 -7.54 10.42 9.08
C ASP A 127 -7.00 9.17 9.79
N VAL A 128 -6.28 9.34 10.89
CA VAL A 128 -5.77 8.22 11.70
C VAL A 128 -6.90 7.31 12.18
N TYR A 129 -8.09 7.87 12.51
CA TYR A 129 -9.25 7.04 12.89
C TYR A 129 -9.81 6.26 11.71
N LEU A 130 -9.80 6.82 10.50
CA LEU A 130 -10.21 6.12 9.29
C LEU A 130 -9.24 4.98 8.97
N PHE A 131 -7.94 5.20 9.07
CA PHE A 131 -6.93 4.15 8.91
C PHE A 131 -7.01 3.07 10.00
N ALA A 132 -7.30 3.45 11.25
CA ALA A 132 -7.55 2.49 12.31
C ALA A 132 -8.77 1.60 12.00
N LEU A 133 -9.86 2.20 11.48
CA LEU A 133 -11.05 1.47 11.04
C LEU A 133 -10.72 0.52 9.89
N TYR A 134 -9.98 0.97 8.88
CA TYR A 134 -9.55 0.14 7.76
C TYR A 134 -8.68 -1.03 8.23
N THR A 135 -7.75 -0.76 9.12
CA THR A 135 -6.89 -1.79 9.72
C THR A 135 -7.70 -2.79 10.53
N ALA A 136 -8.69 -2.32 11.32
CA ALA A 136 -9.56 -3.18 12.12
C ALA A 136 -10.38 -4.16 11.28
N VAL A 137 -10.65 -3.85 10.01
CA VAL A 137 -11.35 -4.75 9.07
C VAL A 137 -10.36 -5.63 8.28
N ALA A 138 -9.28 -5.06 7.77
CA ALA A 138 -8.34 -5.78 6.91
C ALA A 138 -7.45 -6.77 7.68
N LEU A 139 -6.98 -6.39 8.87
CA LEU A 139 -6.07 -7.22 9.67
C LEU A 139 -6.68 -8.56 10.09
N PRO A 140 -7.91 -8.65 10.60
CA PRO A 140 -8.55 -9.95 10.86
C PRO A 140 -8.64 -10.83 9.61
N CYS A 141 -8.98 -10.26 8.45
CA CYS A 141 -9.03 -11.01 7.20
C CYS A 141 -7.66 -11.57 6.81
N LEU A 142 -6.59 -10.78 7.01
CA LEU A 142 -5.22 -11.23 6.78
C LEU A 142 -4.82 -12.33 7.78
N LEU A 143 -5.09 -12.15 9.07
CA LEU A 143 -4.77 -13.13 10.10
C LEU A 143 -5.48 -14.46 9.88
N LEU A 144 -6.76 -14.44 9.50
CA LEU A 144 -7.52 -15.64 9.13
C LEU A 144 -7.02 -16.30 7.83
N SER A 145 -6.31 -15.55 6.99
CA SER A 145 -5.65 -16.11 5.79
C SER A 145 -4.24 -16.65 6.08
N LEU A 146 -3.70 -16.39 7.26
CA LEU A 146 -2.32 -16.70 7.64
C LEU A 146 -1.96 -18.22 7.55
N PRO A 147 -2.83 -19.20 7.89
CA PRO A 147 -2.50 -20.61 7.71
C PRO A 147 -2.09 -20.95 6.28
N ARG A 148 -2.76 -20.36 5.30
CA ARG A 148 -2.42 -20.53 3.89
C ARG A 148 -1.13 -19.82 3.51
N VAL A 149 -0.93 -18.60 4.00
CA VAL A 149 0.30 -17.83 3.78
C VAL A 149 1.51 -18.56 4.33
N ARG A 150 1.38 -19.17 5.52
CA ARG A 150 2.44 -19.97 6.18
C ARG A 150 2.84 -21.22 5.41
N ALA A 151 1.96 -21.77 4.56
CA ALA A 151 2.28 -22.92 3.72
C ALA A 151 3.32 -22.60 2.64
N ASP A 152 3.50 -21.33 2.27
CA ASP A 152 4.54 -20.89 1.33
C ASP A 152 5.47 -19.87 2.03
N ARG A 153 6.72 -20.26 2.27
CA ARG A 153 7.73 -19.41 2.96
C ARG A 153 7.98 -18.08 2.24
N THR A 154 7.92 -18.05 0.91
CA THR A 154 8.11 -16.83 0.13
C THR A 154 6.92 -15.88 0.32
N ALA A 155 5.70 -16.39 0.23
CA ALA A 155 4.50 -15.59 0.50
C ALA A 155 4.49 -15.06 1.94
N LEU A 156 4.89 -15.86 2.93
CA LEU A 156 5.00 -15.43 4.32
C LEU A 156 6.00 -14.28 4.49
N ARG A 157 7.18 -14.37 3.86
CA ARG A 157 8.19 -13.29 3.90
C ARG A 157 7.68 -12.01 3.24
N LEU A 158 6.97 -12.13 2.11
CA LEU A 158 6.37 -10.98 1.42
C LEU A 158 5.28 -10.31 2.25
N VAL A 159 4.42 -11.09 2.91
CA VAL A 159 3.38 -10.54 3.82
C VAL A 159 4.03 -9.89 5.04
N ALA A 160 5.05 -10.52 5.65
CA ALA A 160 5.76 -9.92 6.78
C ALA A 160 6.45 -8.61 6.38
N LEU A 161 7.12 -8.57 5.22
CA LEU A 161 7.71 -7.36 4.67
C LEU A 161 6.66 -6.28 4.43
N ALA A 162 5.52 -6.64 3.84
CA ALA A 162 4.41 -5.70 3.61
C ALA A 162 3.93 -5.07 4.92
N LEU A 163 3.77 -5.85 5.97
CA LEU A 163 3.34 -5.35 7.28
C LEU A 163 4.37 -4.39 7.90
N VAL A 164 5.66 -4.71 7.80
CA VAL A 164 6.74 -3.82 8.29
C VAL A 164 6.73 -2.51 7.52
N LEU A 165 6.65 -2.56 6.19
CA LEU A 165 6.62 -1.38 5.34
C LEU A 165 5.36 -0.53 5.59
N ALA A 166 4.18 -1.16 5.74
CA ALA A 166 2.95 -0.45 6.10
C ALA A 166 3.06 0.25 7.46
N ALA A 167 3.62 -0.43 8.47
CA ALA A 167 3.86 0.16 9.77
C ALA A 167 4.84 1.35 9.70
N THR A 168 5.87 1.26 8.85
CA THR A 168 6.82 2.36 8.62
C THR A 168 6.15 3.55 7.96
N SER A 169 5.30 3.32 6.93
CA SER A 169 4.51 4.37 6.28
C SER A 169 3.61 5.08 7.29
N GLN A 170 2.85 4.33 8.07
CA GLN A 170 1.98 4.91 9.10
C GLN A 170 2.74 5.63 10.21
N ALA A 171 3.93 5.16 10.58
CA ALA A 171 4.77 5.85 11.55
C ALA A 171 5.31 7.18 10.99
N ALA A 172 5.59 7.24 9.69
CA ALA A 172 6.02 8.48 9.03
C ALA A 172 4.88 9.51 8.98
N ASP A 173 3.66 9.07 8.68
CA ASP A 173 2.44 9.88 8.64
C ASP A 173 2.09 10.49 10.03
N LEU A 174 2.37 9.75 11.11
CA LEU A 174 2.15 10.22 12.48
C LEU A 174 3.19 11.24 12.99
N LEU A 175 4.21 11.57 12.20
CA LEU A 175 5.21 12.54 12.64
C LEU A 175 4.61 13.95 12.72
N PRO A 176 4.87 14.71 13.79
CA PRO A 176 4.34 16.06 13.96
C PRO A 176 5.02 17.02 12.98
N TRP A 177 4.39 17.27 11.84
CA TRP A 177 4.93 18.10 10.75
C TRP A 177 5.38 19.49 11.19
N ASP A 178 4.70 20.09 12.16
CA ASP A 178 5.02 21.39 12.73
C ASP A 178 6.37 21.42 13.48
N ARG A 179 6.83 20.27 13.98
CA ARG A 179 8.09 20.09 14.72
C ARG A 179 9.27 19.68 13.84
N LEU A 180 9.02 19.25 12.60
CA LEU A 180 10.06 18.83 11.68
C LEU A 180 10.79 20.04 11.07
N SER A 181 12.10 19.94 10.95
CA SER A 181 12.91 20.86 10.16
C SER A 181 12.54 20.76 8.67
N ARG A 182 12.90 21.80 7.89
CA ARG A 182 12.66 21.79 6.44
C ARG A 182 13.25 20.55 5.75
N THR A 183 14.44 20.16 6.15
CA THR A 183 15.12 18.98 5.57
C THR A 183 14.40 17.69 5.92
N GLU A 184 13.96 17.52 7.18
CA GLU A 184 13.21 16.34 7.59
C GLU A 184 11.89 16.22 6.82
N ARG A 185 11.13 17.30 6.69
CA ARG A 185 9.87 17.31 5.91
C ARG A 185 10.07 16.87 4.46
N GLN A 186 11.18 17.25 3.83
CA GLN A 186 11.48 16.83 2.46
C GLN A 186 11.59 15.31 2.28
N TRP A 187 11.95 14.57 3.34
CA TRP A 187 12.14 13.11 3.27
C TRP A 187 10.98 12.31 3.83
N VAL A 188 10.12 12.91 4.66
CA VAL A 188 8.99 12.19 5.27
C VAL A 188 7.98 11.73 4.20
N GLY A 189 7.56 12.60 3.29
CA GLY A 189 6.64 12.22 2.21
C GLY A 189 7.17 11.08 1.32
N PRO A 190 8.40 11.17 0.76
CA PRO A 190 9.00 10.04 0.03
C PRO A 190 9.13 8.75 0.86
N LEU A 191 9.41 8.85 2.16
CA LEU A 191 9.48 7.68 3.04
C LEU A 191 8.09 7.05 3.22
N GLU A 192 7.08 7.84 3.52
CA GLU A 192 5.70 7.43 3.70
C GLU A 192 5.16 6.78 2.43
N GLU A 193 5.10 7.51 1.33
CA GLU A 193 4.54 7.04 0.06
C GLU A 193 5.36 5.91 -0.56
N GLY A 194 6.68 5.97 -0.47
CA GLY A 194 7.57 4.92 -0.96
C GLY A 194 7.37 3.60 -0.20
N THR A 195 7.28 3.64 1.13
CA THR A 195 7.04 2.43 1.92
C THR A 195 5.61 1.91 1.78
N LYS A 196 4.60 2.78 1.62
CA LYS A 196 3.24 2.42 1.27
C LYS A 196 3.20 1.64 -0.05
N THR A 197 3.76 2.20 -1.10
CA THR A 197 3.82 1.57 -2.43
C THR A 197 4.53 0.21 -2.41
N LEU A 198 5.67 0.10 -1.73
CA LEU A 198 6.41 -1.16 -1.58
C LEU A 198 5.64 -2.20 -0.77
N SER A 199 4.91 -1.78 0.28
CA SER A 199 4.04 -2.64 1.07
C SER A 199 2.97 -3.29 0.20
N VAL A 200 2.26 -2.49 -0.58
CA VAL A 200 1.20 -2.96 -1.46
C VAL A 200 1.73 -3.89 -2.55
N LEU A 201 2.88 -3.56 -3.14
CA LEU A 201 3.55 -4.43 -4.12
C LEU A 201 3.90 -5.79 -3.50
N ALA A 202 4.42 -5.82 -2.27
CA ALA A 202 4.72 -7.06 -1.57
C ALA A 202 3.47 -7.92 -1.33
N LEU A 203 2.33 -7.30 -0.95
CA LEU A 203 1.04 -7.99 -0.82
C LEU A 203 0.53 -8.55 -2.16
N ALA A 204 0.66 -7.79 -3.24
CA ALA A 204 0.27 -8.23 -4.58
C ALA A 204 1.10 -9.44 -5.03
N LEU A 205 2.43 -9.39 -4.84
CA LEU A 205 3.33 -10.50 -5.14
C LEU A 205 3.04 -11.74 -4.28
N ALA A 206 2.70 -11.56 -3.00
CA ALA A 206 2.31 -12.65 -2.12
C ALA A 206 1.05 -13.36 -2.63
N SER A 207 0.02 -12.62 -3.02
CA SER A 207 -1.22 -13.18 -3.57
C SER A 207 -1.00 -13.90 -4.90
N ALA A 208 -0.19 -13.34 -5.80
CA ALA A 208 0.19 -13.97 -7.07
C ALA A 208 0.93 -15.29 -6.82
N ARG A 209 1.85 -15.31 -5.85
CA ARG A 209 2.57 -16.53 -5.45
C ARG A 209 1.61 -17.61 -4.95
N LEU A 210 0.69 -17.25 -4.03
CA LEU A 210 -0.28 -18.19 -3.44
C LEU A 210 -1.30 -18.72 -4.45
N ARG A 211 -1.66 -17.93 -5.47
CA ARG A 211 -2.57 -18.36 -6.53
C ARG A 211 -1.94 -19.46 -7.38
N ASN A 212 -0.67 -19.36 -7.66
CA ASN A 212 0.05 -20.28 -8.54
C ASN A 212 0.62 -21.51 -7.80
N SER A 213 0.42 -21.62 -6.48
CA SER A 213 0.89 -22.75 -5.65
C SER A 213 -0.10 -23.94 -5.55
N ARG A 214 -1.07 -24.01 -6.45
CA ARG A 214 -2.08 -25.09 -6.55
C ARG A 214 -1.73 -26.15 -7.55
#